data_1bfc7c9d2d16f403441ef63457da1c65
#
_entry.id   1bfc7c9d2d16f403441ef63457da1c65
#
_cell.length_a   1.000
_cell.length_b   1.000
_cell.length_c   1.000
_cell.angle_alpha   90.00
_cell.angle_beta   90.00
_cell.angle_gamma   90.00
#
_symmetry.space_group_name_H-M   'P 1'
#
loop_
_entity.id
_entity.type
_entity.pdbx_description
1 polymer ?
#
loop_
_entity_poly.entity_id
_entity_poly.type
_entity_poly.pdbx_seq_one_letter_code
_entity_poly.pdbx_strand_id
1 'polypeptide(L)'
;KYTYTGNSLHVLAEGWEFYPDLSLEEHWNDNDGVFSSPEVVTIGQYGNFKSFHHDTSPFGTAVYRKQLYLEPAAEGWLLELPEIYSASKIYVNGELLLSYGILSEGHYRVHVQNALISLPSGSVEIVIQASNYSHYYSGMVYPPVLGQTDTITSLVIGRLIFYAFLCFFTLGCAVVSFTVWFRRQTDTLYAAYGFLCLCFSVHICYPLIHWLGINLGRLSYVIEDTAYFGVLVCMTVLTYRLAGSVWNRKVYIACYTFSIAMAAFPMLAFYILFPLFPQFIAVYSQIIALSKLVMSTYLILAAFLGTLQQPQHVWLLSGNAVFGFGILVDYLTAGRYEPVR
;
A
#
# COMPACT_ATOMS: atom_id res chain seq x y z
N LYS A 1 -22.32 -13.20 -16.29
CA LYS A 1 -22.86 -12.69 -15.02
C LYS A 1 -22.50 -13.68 -13.90
N TYR A 2 -21.86 -13.19 -12.87
CA TYR A 2 -21.54 -13.98 -11.68
C TYR A 2 -22.71 -13.85 -10.69
N THR A 3 -23.22 -14.97 -10.20
CA THR A 3 -24.30 -15.00 -9.20
C THR A 3 -23.70 -15.20 -7.82
N TYR A 4 -24.05 -14.36 -6.89
CA TYR A 4 -23.58 -14.40 -5.50
C TYR A 4 -24.74 -14.66 -4.56
N THR A 5 -24.56 -15.67 -3.70
CA THR A 5 -25.58 -16.17 -2.77
C THR A 5 -25.00 -16.29 -1.37
N GLY A 6 -25.84 -16.16 -0.36
CA GLY A 6 -25.53 -16.61 1.00
C GLY A 6 -24.60 -15.70 1.80
N ASN A 7 -24.14 -16.22 2.95
CA ASN A 7 -23.44 -15.47 4.01
C ASN A 7 -21.90 -15.50 3.87
N SER A 8 -21.38 -15.82 2.68
CA SER A 8 -19.93 -15.88 2.45
C SER A 8 -19.37 -14.54 1.96
N LEU A 9 -18.09 -14.30 2.30
CA LEU A 9 -17.30 -13.23 1.70
C LEU A 9 -16.89 -13.64 0.29
N HIS A 10 -17.05 -12.74 -0.66
CA HIS A 10 -16.67 -12.93 -2.05
C HIS A 10 -15.65 -11.89 -2.45
N VAL A 11 -14.46 -12.33 -2.79
CA VAL A 11 -13.43 -11.47 -3.30
C VAL A 11 -13.59 -11.33 -4.80
N LEU A 12 -13.82 -10.11 -5.27
CA LEU A 12 -14.09 -9.81 -6.67
C LEU A 12 -12.77 -9.58 -7.43
N ALA A 13 -11.94 -10.62 -7.49
CA ALA A 13 -10.66 -10.53 -8.19
C ALA A 13 -10.81 -10.72 -9.70
N GLU A 14 -11.52 -11.77 -10.13
CA GLU A 14 -11.57 -12.21 -11.52
C GLU A 14 -12.74 -11.61 -12.31
N GLY A 15 -12.61 -11.61 -13.64
CA GLY A 15 -13.69 -11.29 -14.55
C GLY A 15 -14.09 -9.83 -14.57
N TRP A 16 -13.16 -8.92 -14.39
CA TRP A 16 -13.33 -7.51 -14.68
C TRP A 16 -13.08 -7.25 -16.15
N GLU A 17 -14.00 -6.58 -16.79
CA GLU A 17 -13.80 -5.99 -18.12
C GLU A 17 -12.93 -4.73 -17.95
N PHE A 18 -11.86 -4.64 -18.69
CA PHE A 18 -10.91 -3.53 -18.65
C PHE A 18 -10.85 -2.83 -20.01
N TYR A 19 -10.98 -1.52 -19.98
CA TYR A 19 -10.98 -0.66 -21.16
C TYR A 19 -9.86 0.37 -20.99
N PRO A 20 -8.70 0.14 -21.64
CA PRO A 20 -7.60 1.09 -21.62
C PRO A 20 -8.00 2.37 -22.37
N ASP A 21 -7.43 3.50 -21.92
CA ASP A 21 -7.59 4.83 -22.53
C ASP A 21 -9.03 5.33 -22.67
N LEU A 22 -9.99 4.63 -22.03
CA LEU A 22 -11.38 5.06 -22.00
C LEU A 22 -11.61 6.10 -20.91
N SER A 23 -12.23 7.23 -21.29
CA SER A 23 -12.75 8.24 -20.39
C SER A 23 -14.26 8.36 -20.54
N LEU A 24 -14.97 8.24 -19.43
CA LEU A 24 -16.41 8.39 -19.40
C LEU A 24 -16.79 9.86 -19.17
N GLU A 25 -17.76 10.34 -19.93
CA GLU A 25 -18.41 11.61 -19.64
C GLU A 25 -19.33 11.46 -18.40
N GLU A 26 -19.73 12.59 -17.78
CA GLU A 26 -20.54 12.55 -16.56
C GLU A 26 -21.90 11.84 -16.75
N HIS A 27 -22.41 11.82 -17.99
CA HIS A 27 -23.68 11.18 -18.39
C HIS A 27 -23.46 10.25 -19.58
N TRP A 28 -22.74 9.14 -19.36
CA TRP A 28 -22.62 8.11 -20.39
C TRP A 28 -23.86 7.20 -20.39
N ASN A 29 -24.30 6.79 -21.59
CA ASN A 29 -25.39 5.84 -21.78
C ASN A 29 -24.84 4.51 -22.30
N ASP A 30 -25.27 3.39 -21.74
CA ASP A 30 -24.86 2.03 -22.15
C ASP A 30 -25.19 1.73 -23.63
N ASN A 31 -26.14 2.47 -24.19
CA ASN A 31 -26.57 2.33 -25.62
C ASN A 31 -25.61 2.96 -26.62
N ASP A 32 -24.63 3.76 -26.20
CA ASP A 32 -23.75 4.51 -27.10
C ASP A 32 -22.54 3.66 -27.59
N GLY A 33 -22.51 2.35 -27.27
CA GLY A 33 -21.42 1.46 -27.68
C GLY A 33 -20.06 1.82 -27.06
N VAL A 34 -20.06 2.54 -25.95
CA VAL A 34 -18.85 3.03 -25.25
C VAL A 34 -17.96 1.85 -24.82
N PHE A 35 -18.58 0.72 -24.47
CA PHE A 35 -17.88 -0.48 -24.03
C PHE A 35 -17.64 -1.47 -25.17
N SER A 36 -16.68 -1.19 -26.02
CA SER A 36 -16.28 -2.07 -27.12
C SER A 36 -14.95 -2.76 -26.86
N SER A 37 -14.87 -4.04 -27.15
CA SER A 37 -13.63 -4.85 -27.10
C SER A 37 -12.91 -4.83 -25.73
N PRO A 38 -13.55 -5.30 -24.64
CA PRO A 38 -12.92 -5.37 -23.35
C PRO A 38 -11.80 -6.42 -23.29
N GLU A 39 -10.79 -6.13 -22.50
CA GLU A 39 -9.87 -7.13 -21.99
C GLU A 39 -10.42 -7.67 -20.67
N VAL A 40 -10.37 -8.99 -20.44
CA VAL A 40 -10.77 -9.55 -19.15
C VAL A 40 -9.56 -9.67 -18.25
N VAL A 41 -9.61 -8.99 -17.12
CA VAL A 41 -8.47 -8.90 -16.20
C VAL A 41 -8.79 -9.47 -14.82
N THR A 42 -7.73 -9.81 -14.09
CA THR A 42 -7.78 -10.22 -12.68
C THR A 42 -7.13 -9.14 -11.83
N ILE A 43 -7.88 -8.62 -10.85
CA ILE A 43 -7.38 -7.62 -9.90
C ILE A 43 -6.65 -8.32 -8.76
N GLY A 44 -5.63 -7.67 -8.18
CA GLY A 44 -4.85 -8.20 -7.05
C GLY A 44 -3.44 -8.63 -7.43
N GLN A 45 -3.01 -8.26 -8.63
CA GLN A 45 -1.61 -8.38 -9.02
C GLN A 45 -1.01 -6.99 -8.93
N TYR A 46 -0.28 -6.64 -7.88
CA TYR A 46 0.39 -5.35 -7.76
C TYR A 46 0.77 -4.78 -9.13
N GLY A 47 -0.19 -4.10 -9.72
CA GLY A 47 -0.10 -3.78 -11.12
C GLY A 47 -0.29 -2.28 -11.36
N ASN A 48 -0.26 -1.98 -12.60
CA ASN A 48 -0.64 -0.70 -13.13
C ASN A 48 -1.37 -0.96 -14.47
N PHE A 49 -1.87 0.05 -15.12
CA PHE A 49 -2.54 -0.10 -16.42
C PHE A 49 -1.68 -0.87 -17.43
N LYS A 50 -0.35 -0.74 -17.34
CA LYS A 50 0.62 -1.49 -18.14
C LYS A 50 0.55 -3.01 -17.93
N SER A 51 0.19 -3.49 -16.74
CA SER A 51 0.08 -4.94 -16.46
C SER A 51 -1.05 -5.59 -17.26
N PHE A 52 -2.05 -4.81 -17.64
CA PHE A 52 -3.22 -5.25 -18.39
C PHE A 52 -3.13 -4.91 -19.88
N HIS A 53 -2.25 -3.99 -20.24
CA HIS A 53 -2.05 -3.54 -21.62
C HIS A 53 -0.56 -3.51 -21.92
N HIS A 54 -0.15 -3.85 -23.15
CA HIS A 54 1.26 -3.90 -23.56
C HIS A 54 1.96 -2.55 -23.64
N ASP A 55 1.34 -1.49 -23.17
CA ASP A 55 1.93 -0.17 -23.12
C ASP A 55 3.00 -0.06 -22.01
N THR A 56 3.92 0.86 -22.17
CA THR A 56 5.10 1.00 -21.32
C THR A 56 4.90 1.98 -20.16
N SER A 57 3.80 2.74 -20.13
CA SER A 57 3.53 3.77 -19.12
C SER A 57 2.53 3.32 -18.06
N PRO A 58 2.76 3.58 -16.76
CA PRO A 58 1.76 3.43 -15.72
C PRO A 58 0.75 4.58 -15.70
N PHE A 59 0.95 5.60 -16.54
CA PHE A 59 0.09 6.77 -16.64
C PHE A 59 -0.99 6.57 -17.68
N GLY A 60 -2.11 7.22 -17.48
CA GLY A 60 -3.26 7.16 -18.36
C GLY A 60 -4.58 7.09 -17.60
N THR A 61 -5.62 6.79 -18.35
CA THR A 61 -6.99 6.59 -17.83
C THR A 61 -7.48 5.22 -18.28
N ALA A 62 -8.21 4.54 -17.43
CA ALA A 62 -8.85 3.27 -17.78
C ALA A 62 -10.17 3.11 -17.04
N VAL A 63 -11.03 2.25 -17.59
CA VAL A 63 -12.32 1.90 -17.00
C VAL A 63 -12.35 0.40 -16.72
N TYR A 64 -12.80 0.07 -15.51
CA TYR A 64 -13.10 -1.28 -15.07
C TYR A 64 -14.61 -1.45 -14.98
N ARG A 65 -15.15 -2.53 -15.52
CA ARG A 65 -16.58 -2.84 -15.49
C ARG A 65 -16.80 -4.25 -15.00
N LYS A 66 -17.79 -4.44 -14.12
CA LYS A 66 -18.20 -5.77 -13.67
C LYS A 66 -19.70 -5.86 -13.51
N GLN A 67 -20.27 -6.92 -14.07
CA GLN A 67 -21.70 -7.23 -13.93
C GLN A 67 -21.90 -8.40 -12.98
N LEU A 68 -22.73 -8.19 -11.97
CA LEU A 68 -23.07 -9.13 -10.91
C LEU A 68 -24.56 -9.42 -10.89
N TYR A 69 -24.93 -10.55 -10.30
CA TYR A 69 -26.29 -10.81 -9.87
C TYR A 69 -26.27 -11.15 -8.37
N LEU A 70 -26.94 -10.33 -7.57
CA LEU A 70 -26.98 -10.44 -6.12
C LEU A 70 -28.36 -10.97 -5.70
N GLU A 71 -28.39 -12.15 -5.08
CA GLU A 71 -29.64 -12.67 -4.51
C GLU A 71 -30.13 -11.76 -3.36
N PRO A 72 -31.46 -11.72 -3.13
CA PRO A 72 -31.99 -10.97 -2.00
C PRO A 72 -31.35 -11.42 -0.67
N ALA A 73 -30.73 -10.50 0.05
CA ALA A 73 -30.13 -10.73 1.35
C ALA A 73 -30.84 -9.94 2.44
N ALA A 74 -31.09 -10.57 3.60
CA ALA A 74 -31.85 -9.95 4.70
C ALA A 74 -31.22 -8.65 5.21
N GLU A 75 -29.89 -8.58 5.24
CA GLU A 75 -29.10 -7.46 5.76
C GLU A 75 -28.59 -6.52 4.66
N GLY A 76 -28.92 -6.83 3.39
CA GLY A 76 -28.39 -6.11 2.24
C GLY A 76 -26.94 -6.49 1.88
N TRP A 77 -26.49 -6.01 0.73
CA TRP A 77 -25.15 -6.24 0.22
C TRP A 77 -24.28 -5.02 0.40
N LEU A 78 -23.05 -5.24 0.86
CA LEU A 78 -22.04 -4.21 1.02
C LEU A 78 -20.77 -4.61 0.26
N LEU A 79 -20.27 -3.68 -0.52
CA LEU A 79 -18.99 -3.79 -1.23
C LEU A 79 -17.95 -2.97 -0.46
N GLU A 80 -16.90 -3.60 0.01
CA GLU A 80 -15.68 -2.92 0.39
C GLU A 80 -14.84 -2.67 -0.86
N LEU A 81 -14.61 -1.41 -1.18
CA LEU A 81 -13.71 -1.00 -2.23
C LEU A 81 -12.41 -0.52 -1.57
N PRO A 82 -11.32 -1.27 -1.67
CA PRO A 82 -10.01 -0.85 -1.19
C PRO A 82 -9.52 0.39 -1.93
N GLU A 83 -8.44 0.97 -1.39
CA GLU A 83 -7.79 2.12 -2.00
C GLU A 83 -7.44 1.91 -3.47
N ILE A 84 -7.81 2.86 -4.30
CA ILE A 84 -7.39 2.98 -5.69
C ILE A 84 -6.26 4.01 -5.75
N TYR A 85 -5.06 3.59 -6.19
CA TYR A 85 -3.87 4.45 -6.26
C TYR A 85 -3.92 5.44 -7.44
N SER A 86 -5.07 6.09 -7.58
CA SER A 86 -5.42 6.95 -8.73
C SER A 86 -6.48 7.94 -8.30
N ALA A 87 -6.76 8.94 -9.14
CA ALA A 87 -8.05 9.61 -9.07
C ALA A 87 -9.11 8.67 -9.66
N SER A 88 -10.30 8.60 -9.05
CA SER A 88 -11.32 7.64 -9.49
C SER A 88 -12.75 8.16 -9.36
N LYS A 89 -13.62 7.66 -10.24
CA LYS A 89 -15.07 7.80 -10.19
C LYS A 89 -15.70 6.42 -10.17
N ILE A 90 -16.63 6.20 -9.28
CA ILE A 90 -17.30 4.92 -9.07
C ILE A 90 -18.79 5.08 -9.37
N TYR A 91 -19.27 4.27 -10.29
CA TYR A 91 -20.66 4.23 -10.71
C TYR A 91 -21.27 2.87 -10.37
N VAL A 92 -22.53 2.88 -9.97
CA VAL A 92 -23.34 1.68 -9.78
C VAL A 92 -24.65 1.85 -10.57
N ASN A 93 -24.93 0.90 -11.47
CA ASN A 93 -26.09 0.95 -12.36
C ASN A 93 -26.22 2.27 -13.15
N GLY A 94 -25.08 2.83 -13.59
CA GLY A 94 -25.01 4.09 -14.32
C GLY A 94 -25.03 5.37 -13.45
N GLU A 95 -25.30 5.26 -12.16
CA GLU A 95 -25.30 6.41 -11.25
C GLU A 95 -23.93 6.63 -10.63
N LEU A 96 -23.40 7.87 -10.66
CA LEU A 96 -22.17 8.26 -9.99
C LEU A 96 -22.39 8.30 -8.48
N LEU A 97 -21.76 7.37 -7.74
CA LEU A 97 -21.85 7.31 -6.30
C LEU A 97 -20.69 8.02 -5.59
N LEU A 98 -19.47 7.83 -6.08
CA LEU A 98 -18.26 8.37 -5.44
C LEU A 98 -17.33 8.98 -6.49
N SER A 99 -16.68 10.08 -6.10
CA SER A 99 -15.66 10.73 -6.91
C SER A 99 -14.47 11.13 -6.03
N TYR A 100 -13.32 10.58 -6.30
CA TYR A 100 -12.08 10.80 -5.56
C TYR A 100 -11.04 11.45 -6.44
N GLY A 101 -10.63 12.67 -6.09
CA GLY A 101 -9.63 13.42 -6.84
C GLY A 101 -10.16 14.06 -8.13
N ILE A 102 -9.25 14.40 -9.04
CA ILE A 102 -9.53 14.99 -10.35
C ILE A 102 -8.84 14.15 -11.41
N LEU A 103 -9.63 13.61 -12.36
CA LEU A 103 -9.15 12.66 -13.35
C LEU A 103 -8.46 13.32 -14.55
N SER A 104 -8.81 14.58 -14.85
CA SER A 104 -8.31 15.32 -16.01
C SER A 104 -6.78 15.49 -15.96
N GLU A 105 -6.06 15.11 -17.00
CA GLU A 105 -4.60 15.17 -17.09
C GLU A 105 -4.03 16.54 -16.72
N GLY A 106 -4.60 17.62 -17.27
CA GLY A 106 -4.12 18.99 -17.04
C GLY A 106 -4.33 19.53 -15.62
N HIS A 107 -5.23 18.91 -14.83
CA HIS A 107 -5.59 19.31 -13.46
C HIS A 107 -5.57 18.14 -12.49
N TYR A 108 -4.88 17.08 -12.84
CA TYR A 108 -4.88 15.83 -12.08
C TYR A 108 -4.54 16.03 -10.59
N ARG A 109 -5.41 15.47 -9.75
CA ARG A 109 -5.19 15.39 -8.31
C ARG A 109 -5.55 13.99 -7.83
N VAL A 110 -4.57 13.28 -7.30
CA VAL A 110 -4.80 11.98 -6.68
C VAL A 110 -5.56 12.14 -5.35
N HIS A 111 -6.48 11.22 -5.10
CA HIS A 111 -7.11 11.05 -3.80
C HIS A 111 -7.32 9.57 -3.56
N VAL A 112 -6.51 9.00 -2.67
CA VAL A 112 -6.56 7.59 -2.31
C VAL A 112 -7.44 7.43 -1.07
N GLN A 113 -8.51 6.65 -1.19
CA GLN A 113 -9.46 6.43 -0.10
C GLN A 113 -10.15 5.08 -0.26
N ASN A 114 -10.42 4.42 0.88
CA ASN A 114 -11.26 3.22 0.94
C ASN A 114 -12.75 3.62 1.00
N ALA A 115 -13.61 2.77 0.49
CA ALA A 115 -15.03 3.02 0.52
C ALA A 115 -15.85 1.78 0.90
N LEU A 116 -17.02 2.01 1.48
CA LEU A 116 -18.09 1.04 1.63
C LEU A 116 -19.26 1.49 0.77
N ILE A 117 -19.71 0.61 -0.12
CA ILE A 117 -20.77 0.91 -1.08
C ILE A 117 -21.89 -0.09 -0.88
N SER A 118 -23.07 0.41 -0.53
CA SER A 118 -24.28 -0.42 -0.45
C SER A 118 -24.78 -0.75 -1.85
N LEU A 119 -25.02 -2.04 -2.12
CA LEU A 119 -25.45 -2.52 -3.42
C LEU A 119 -26.90 -3.05 -3.35
N PRO A 120 -27.74 -2.76 -4.35
CA PRO A 120 -29.07 -3.33 -4.44
C PRO A 120 -29.03 -4.82 -4.77
N SER A 121 -30.05 -5.58 -4.39
CA SER A 121 -30.24 -6.94 -4.88
C SER A 121 -30.65 -6.95 -6.34
N GLY A 122 -30.38 -8.07 -7.03
CA GLY A 122 -30.67 -8.25 -8.44
C GLY A 122 -29.46 -8.03 -9.34
N SER A 123 -29.70 -7.53 -10.54
CA SER A 123 -28.61 -7.21 -11.48
C SER A 123 -27.94 -5.91 -11.10
N VAL A 124 -26.64 -5.98 -10.85
CA VAL A 124 -25.81 -4.82 -10.47
C VAL A 124 -24.65 -4.70 -11.44
N GLU A 125 -24.44 -3.50 -11.92
CA GLU A 125 -23.29 -3.11 -12.71
C GLU A 125 -22.42 -2.15 -11.91
N ILE A 126 -21.14 -2.46 -11.78
CA ILE A 126 -20.13 -1.61 -11.15
C ILE A 126 -19.18 -1.14 -12.24
N VAL A 127 -19.02 0.18 -12.35
CA VAL A 127 -18.07 0.79 -13.28
C VAL A 127 -17.15 1.71 -12.50
N ILE A 128 -15.85 1.51 -12.66
CA ILE A 128 -14.79 2.30 -11.99
C ILE A 128 -13.89 2.91 -13.05
N GLN A 129 -13.94 4.21 -13.18
CA GLN A 129 -13.00 4.97 -13.98
C GLN A 129 -11.85 5.42 -13.10
N ALA A 130 -10.61 5.18 -13.52
CA ALA A 130 -9.42 5.57 -12.80
C ALA A 130 -8.42 6.27 -13.73
N SER A 131 -7.81 7.36 -13.25
CA SER A 131 -6.75 8.07 -13.97
C SER A 131 -5.54 8.22 -13.07
N ASN A 132 -4.35 7.88 -13.59
CA ASN A 132 -3.10 7.98 -12.86
C ASN A 132 -2.04 8.76 -13.65
N TYR A 133 -1.45 9.77 -12.98
CA TYR A 133 -0.33 10.55 -13.48
C TYR A 133 0.71 10.84 -12.39
N SER A 134 0.72 10.04 -11.31
CA SER A 134 1.59 10.35 -10.16
C SER A 134 2.22 9.16 -9.45
N HIS A 135 1.75 7.94 -9.69
CA HIS A 135 2.21 6.76 -8.95
C HIS A 135 2.58 5.60 -9.89
N TYR A 136 3.43 4.67 -9.40
CA TYR A 136 3.82 3.47 -10.16
C TYR A 136 2.73 2.39 -10.14
N TYR A 137 1.85 2.39 -9.13
CA TYR A 137 0.59 1.65 -9.18
C TYR A 137 -0.49 2.52 -9.81
N SER A 138 -1.36 1.93 -10.59
CA SER A 138 -2.49 2.61 -11.22
C SER A 138 -3.75 1.76 -11.20
N GLY A 139 -4.88 2.42 -11.01
CA GLY A 139 -6.18 1.76 -10.96
C GLY A 139 -6.36 0.88 -9.73
N MET A 140 -7.09 -0.21 -9.88
CA MET A 140 -7.38 -1.16 -8.82
C MET A 140 -6.21 -2.11 -8.61
N VAL A 141 -5.51 -1.97 -7.50
CA VAL A 141 -4.42 -2.86 -7.08
C VAL A 141 -4.97 -4.00 -6.22
N TYR A 142 -5.94 -3.71 -5.38
CA TYR A 142 -6.57 -4.67 -4.49
C TYR A 142 -7.98 -4.99 -4.95
N PRO A 143 -8.38 -6.28 -4.96
CA PRO A 143 -9.73 -6.66 -5.37
C PRO A 143 -10.77 -6.19 -4.34
N PRO A 144 -11.91 -5.69 -4.79
CA PRO A 144 -13.04 -5.42 -3.91
C PRO A 144 -13.56 -6.68 -3.23
N VAL A 145 -14.11 -6.51 -2.03
CA VAL A 145 -14.72 -7.60 -1.25
C VAL A 145 -16.21 -7.34 -1.09
N LEU A 146 -17.00 -8.33 -1.49
CA LEU A 146 -18.46 -8.29 -1.43
C LEU A 146 -18.97 -9.25 -0.35
N GLY A 147 -19.95 -8.82 0.42
CA GLY A 147 -20.61 -9.65 1.43
C GLY A 147 -21.84 -8.99 2.00
N GLN A 148 -22.46 -9.66 2.97
CA GLN A 148 -23.55 -9.05 3.74
C GLN A 148 -23.01 -7.89 4.59
N THR A 149 -23.87 -6.91 4.84
CA THR A 149 -23.49 -5.66 5.53
C THR A 149 -22.81 -5.91 6.88
N ASP A 150 -23.34 -6.78 7.72
CA ASP A 150 -22.75 -7.08 9.03
C ASP A 150 -21.39 -7.75 8.92
N THR A 151 -21.24 -8.65 7.96
CA THR A 151 -19.99 -9.40 7.75
C THR A 151 -18.87 -8.45 7.27
N ILE A 152 -19.14 -7.63 6.26
CA ILE A 152 -18.16 -6.66 5.74
C ILE A 152 -17.84 -5.60 6.81
N THR A 153 -18.85 -5.09 7.49
CA THR A 153 -18.65 -4.09 8.54
C THR A 153 -17.78 -4.64 9.67
N SER A 154 -18.04 -5.86 10.12
CA SER A 154 -17.25 -6.52 11.18
C SER A 154 -15.80 -6.74 10.73
N LEU A 155 -15.58 -7.15 9.47
CA LEU A 155 -14.24 -7.33 8.88
C LEU A 155 -13.45 -6.01 8.89
N VAL A 156 -14.07 -4.94 8.37
CA VAL A 156 -13.44 -3.63 8.25
C VAL A 156 -13.15 -3.03 9.63
N ILE A 157 -14.12 -3.07 10.55
CA ILE A 157 -13.92 -2.57 11.93
C ILE A 157 -12.84 -3.38 12.64
N GLY A 158 -12.84 -4.71 12.54
CA GLY A 158 -11.80 -5.55 13.14
C GLY A 158 -10.40 -5.19 12.64
N ARG A 159 -10.26 -4.98 11.35
CA ARG A 159 -9.00 -4.56 10.71
C ARG A 159 -8.56 -3.17 11.19
N LEU A 160 -9.47 -2.21 11.23
CA LEU A 160 -9.18 -0.86 11.72
C LEU A 160 -8.76 -0.83 13.19
N ILE A 161 -9.43 -1.61 14.04
CA ILE A 161 -9.06 -1.75 15.46
C ILE A 161 -7.65 -2.34 15.57
N PHE A 162 -7.30 -3.35 14.78
CA PHE A 162 -5.99 -3.95 14.79
C PHE A 162 -4.88 -2.95 14.37
N TYR A 163 -5.08 -2.23 13.28
CA TYR A 163 -4.12 -1.19 12.85
C TYR A 163 -4.02 -0.04 13.85
N ALA A 164 -5.15 0.41 14.41
CA ALA A 164 -5.14 1.45 15.44
C ALA A 164 -4.38 0.98 16.69
N PHE A 165 -4.61 -0.25 17.14
CA PHE A 165 -3.87 -0.84 18.27
C PHE A 165 -2.37 -0.84 18.02
N LEU A 166 -1.91 -1.35 16.86
CA LEU A 166 -0.49 -1.39 16.52
C LEU A 166 0.11 0.02 16.45
N CYS A 167 -0.59 0.96 15.82
CA CYS A 167 -0.14 2.34 15.70
C CYS A 167 0.02 3.02 17.06
N PHE A 168 -0.99 2.96 17.92
CA PHE A 168 -0.95 3.58 19.25
C PHE A 168 0.01 2.86 20.20
N PHE A 169 0.13 1.54 20.11
CA PHE A 169 1.09 0.78 20.90
C PHE A 169 2.53 1.18 20.56
N THR A 170 2.89 1.24 19.28
CA THR A 170 4.24 1.65 18.87
C THR A 170 4.51 3.11 19.17
N LEU A 171 3.52 3.99 19.02
CA LEU A 171 3.63 5.39 19.44
C LEU A 171 3.86 5.52 20.96
N GLY A 172 3.17 4.74 21.77
CA GLY A 172 3.39 4.66 23.21
C GLY A 172 4.82 4.21 23.55
N CYS A 173 5.34 3.20 22.86
CA CYS A 173 6.73 2.76 23.00
C CYS A 173 7.71 3.89 22.62
N ALA A 174 7.42 4.67 21.59
CA ALA A 174 8.25 5.82 21.20
C ALA A 174 8.29 6.88 22.32
N VAL A 175 7.11 7.24 22.85
CA VAL A 175 7.02 8.24 23.95
C VAL A 175 7.79 7.80 25.19
N VAL A 176 7.64 6.53 25.60
CA VAL A 176 8.38 5.98 26.74
C VAL A 176 9.89 6.03 26.48
N SER A 177 10.33 5.62 25.29
CA SER A 177 11.74 5.58 24.92
C SER A 177 12.37 6.99 24.90
N PHE A 178 11.68 7.96 24.32
CA PHE A 178 12.14 9.36 24.35
C PHE A 178 12.16 9.92 25.76
N THR A 179 11.16 9.60 26.60
CA THR A 179 11.14 10.03 28.00
C THR A 179 12.34 9.49 28.78
N VAL A 180 12.70 8.22 28.58
CA VAL A 180 13.90 7.63 29.20
C VAL A 180 15.16 8.29 28.65
N TRP A 181 15.25 8.50 27.37
CA TRP A 181 16.40 9.16 26.73
C TRP A 181 16.60 10.59 27.27
N PHE A 182 15.55 11.41 27.32
CA PHE A 182 15.63 12.78 27.86
C PHE A 182 16.03 12.83 29.32
N ARG A 183 15.60 11.84 30.12
CA ARG A 183 15.97 11.77 31.54
C ARG A 183 17.40 11.30 31.77
N ARG A 184 17.87 10.34 31.00
CA ARG A 184 19.19 9.71 31.21
C ARG A 184 20.31 10.35 30.41
N GLN A 185 20.02 11.04 29.31
CA GLN A 185 20.91 11.77 28.38
C GLN A 185 22.19 11.04 27.90
N THR A 186 22.42 9.80 28.36
CA THR A 186 23.69 9.08 28.18
C THR A 186 23.59 7.96 27.12
N ASP A 187 22.41 7.44 26.87
CA ASP A 187 22.25 6.28 25.98
C ASP A 187 21.39 6.60 24.76
N THR A 188 22.06 6.78 23.63
CA THR A 188 21.43 7.03 22.33
C THR A 188 20.62 5.84 21.78
N LEU A 189 20.74 4.64 22.39
CA LEU A 189 19.93 3.48 22.00
C LEU A 189 18.44 3.73 22.22
N TYR A 190 18.08 4.39 23.34
CA TYR A 190 16.68 4.74 23.59
C TYR A 190 16.14 5.72 22.55
N ALA A 191 16.95 6.67 22.09
CA ALA A 191 16.57 7.57 21.01
C ALA A 191 16.37 6.80 19.71
N ALA A 192 17.30 5.93 19.33
CA ALA A 192 17.21 5.12 18.11
C ALA A 192 15.97 4.21 18.12
N TYR A 193 15.67 3.59 19.27
CA TYR A 193 14.48 2.77 19.43
C TYR A 193 13.19 3.61 19.40
N GLY A 194 13.20 4.78 20.02
CA GLY A 194 12.08 5.71 19.95
C GLY A 194 11.79 6.18 18.52
N PHE A 195 12.82 6.52 17.74
CA PHE A 195 12.67 6.85 16.33
C PHE A 195 12.22 5.66 15.49
N LEU A 196 12.72 4.44 15.78
CA LEU A 196 12.22 3.21 15.16
C LEU A 196 10.71 3.07 15.33
N CYS A 197 10.24 3.16 16.57
CA CYS A 197 8.82 3.02 16.89
C CYS A 197 7.98 4.14 16.26
N LEU A 198 8.51 5.36 16.20
CA LEU A 198 7.84 6.49 15.55
C LEU A 198 7.70 6.28 14.04
N CYS A 199 8.79 5.93 13.35
CA CYS A 199 8.77 5.64 11.92
C CYS A 199 7.84 4.47 11.60
N PHE A 200 7.86 3.43 12.43
CA PHE A 200 6.99 2.27 12.27
C PHE A 200 5.51 2.63 12.50
N SER A 201 5.21 3.47 13.51
CA SER A 201 3.86 3.98 13.74
C SER A 201 3.36 4.80 12.54
N VAL A 202 4.19 5.68 11.99
CA VAL A 202 3.86 6.47 10.79
C VAL A 202 3.60 5.55 9.59
N HIS A 203 4.41 4.51 9.40
CA HIS A 203 4.20 3.55 8.31
C HIS A 203 2.91 2.74 8.47
N ILE A 204 2.57 2.29 9.68
CA ILE A 204 1.36 1.49 9.96
C ILE A 204 0.07 2.31 9.94
N CYS A 205 0.11 3.63 10.19
CA CYS A 205 -1.11 4.44 10.26
C CYS A 205 -1.81 4.64 8.91
N TYR A 206 -1.22 4.21 7.82
CA TYR A 206 -1.66 4.40 6.44
C TYR A 206 -3.10 3.96 6.17
N PRO A 207 -3.51 2.72 6.53
CA PRO A 207 -4.89 2.29 6.33
C PRO A 207 -5.90 3.16 7.10
N LEU A 208 -5.52 3.66 8.27
CA LEU A 208 -6.38 4.57 9.04
C LEU A 208 -6.56 5.92 8.32
N ILE A 209 -5.49 6.46 7.72
CA ILE A 209 -5.54 7.71 6.95
C ILE A 209 -6.48 7.56 5.75
N HIS A 210 -6.40 6.45 5.01
CA HIS A 210 -7.25 6.19 3.86
C HIS A 210 -8.72 6.01 4.24
N TRP A 211 -9.02 5.38 5.38
CA TRP A 211 -10.38 5.25 5.89
C TRP A 211 -10.94 6.57 6.44
N LEU A 212 -10.11 7.43 6.99
CA LEU A 212 -10.51 8.77 7.45
C LEU A 212 -10.71 9.77 6.30
N GLY A 213 -10.37 9.40 5.08
CA GLY A 213 -10.47 10.27 3.91
C GLY A 213 -9.51 11.47 3.95
N ILE A 214 -8.40 11.35 4.69
CA ILE A 214 -7.40 12.41 4.77
C ILE A 214 -6.58 12.39 3.48
N ASN A 215 -6.81 13.38 2.62
CA ASN A 215 -6.11 13.48 1.36
C ASN A 215 -4.77 14.20 1.52
N LEU A 216 -3.68 13.44 1.54
CA LEU A 216 -2.30 13.94 1.53
C LEU A 216 -1.73 14.06 0.11
N GLY A 217 -2.47 13.65 -0.91
CA GLY A 217 -2.01 13.65 -2.30
C GLY A 217 -0.71 12.84 -2.47
N ARG A 218 0.24 13.37 -3.25
CA ARG A 218 1.55 12.73 -3.47
C ARG A 218 2.39 12.59 -2.20
N LEU A 219 2.14 13.44 -1.21
CA LEU A 219 2.88 13.41 0.05
C LEU A 219 2.64 12.10 0.81
N SER A 220 1.48 11.47 0.61
CA SER A 220 1.18 10.19 1.24
C SER A 220 2.23 9.14 0.85
N TYR A 221 2.55 8.99 -0.42
CA TYR A 221 3.54 8.03 -0.92
C TYR A 221 4.95 8.31 -0.42
N VAL A 222 5.32 9.60 -0.35
CA VAL A 222 6.62 10.03 0.17
C VAL A 222 6.76 9.67 1.65
N ILE A 223 5.72 9.91 2.46
CA ILE A 223 5.74 9.60 3.89
C ILE A 223 5.84 8.09 4.11
N GLU A 224 5.08 7.28 3.35
CA GLU A 224 5.09 5.83 3.45
C GLU A 224 6.50 5.26 3.22
N ASP A 225 7.11 5.57 2.07
CA ASP A 225 8.43 5.07 1.71
C ASP A 225 9.53 5.65 2.62
N THR A 226 9.47 6.95 2.96
CA THR A 226 10.43 7.59 3.87
C THR A 226 10.37 6.98 5.27
N ALA A 227 9.18 6.75 5.81
CA ALA A 227 8.99 6.12 7.11
C ALA A 227 9.55 4.69 7.13
N TYR A 228 9.32 3.92 6.07
CA TYR A 228 9.88 2.58 5.93
C TYR A 228 11.41 2.58 5.96
N PHE A 229 12.06 3.45 5.17
CA PHE A 229 13.52 3.58 5.22
C PHE A 229 14.03 4.17 6.53
N GLY A 230 13.23 5.00 7.19
CA GLY A 230 13.48 5.44 8.57
C GLY A 230 13.57 4.29 9.56
N VAL A 231 12.71 3.28 9.43
CA VAL A 231 12.80 2.02 10.20
C VAL A 231 14.12 1.32 9.91
N LEU A 232 14.53 1.18 8.64
CA LEU A 232 15.80 0.53 8.26
C LEU A 232 17.03 1.29 8.79
N VAL A 233 17.01 2.63 8.79
CA VAL A 233 18.07 3.46 9.40
C VAL A 233 18.20 3.13 10.89
N CYS A 234 17.08 3.14 11.61
CA CYS A 234 17.08 2.88 13.06
C CYS A 234 17.49 1.44 13.37
N MET A 235 17.00 0.45 12.61
CA MET A 235 17.41 -0.95 12.75
C MET A 235 18.92 -1.14 12.48
N THR A 236 19.48 -0.42 11.51
CA THR A 236 20.93 -0.46 11.22
C THR A 236 21.73 0.05 12.43
N VAL A 237 21.30 1.16 13.04
CA VAL A 237 21.95 1.72 14.24
C VAL A 237 21.82 0.74 15.41
N LEU A 238 20.63 0.25 15.69
CA LEU A 238 20.37 -0.67 16.80
C LEU A 238 21.14 -1.99 16.64
N THR A 239 21.11 -2.58 15.45
CA THR A 239 21.84 -3.84 15.16
C THR A 239 23.36 -3.65 15.37
N TYR A 240 23.94 -2.57 14.85
CA TYR A 240 25.36 -2.28 15.04
C TYR A 240 25.75 -2.08 16.51
N ARG A 241 24.91 -1.34 17.26
CA ARG A 241 25.16 -1.02 18.67
C ARG A 241 24.95 -2.21 19.60
N LEU A 242 23.98 -3.07 19.32
CA LEU A 242 23.61 -4.22 20.14
C LEU A 242 24.43 -5.46 19.80
N ALA A 243 24.69 -5.73 18.52
CA ALA A 243 25.49 -6.88 18.10
C ALA A 243 27.01 -6.71 18.33
N GLY A 244 27.46 -5.51 18.75
CA GLY A 244 28.86 -5.19 18.85
C GLY A 244 29.52 -4.97 17.49
N SER A 245 30.82 -4.69 17.49
CA SER A 245 31.60 -4.38 16.29
C SER A 245 31.95 -5.64 15.46
N VAL A 246 30.98 -6.49 15.20
CA VAL A 246 31.14 -7.73 14.40
C VAL A 246 31.57 -7.42 12.98
N TRP A 247 31.08 -6.32 12.44
CA TRP A 247 31.40 -5.84 11.11
C TRP A 247 32.41 -4.69 11.16
N ASN A 248 33.23 -4.60 10.10
CA ASN A 248 34.09 -3.43 9.90
C ASN A 248 33.22 -2.17 9.93
N ARG A 249 33.63 -1.17 10.71
CA ARG A 249 32.99 0.15 10.82
C ARG A 249 32.67 0.78 9.46
N LYS A 250 33.48 0.50 8.43
CA LYS A 250 33.25 1.00 7.06
C LYS A 250 31.98 0.42 6.45
N VAL A 251 31.66 -0.87 6.67
CA VAL A 251 30.45 -1.53 6.20
C VAL A 251 29.22 -0.93 6.88
N TYR A 252 29.29 -0.76 8.21
CA TYR A 252 28.21 -0.08 8.95
C TYR A 252 27.96 1.33 8.40
N ILE A 253 29.00 2.14 8.22
CA ILE A 253 28.86 3.51 7.69
C ILE A 253 28.24 3.49 6.29
N ALA A 254 28.67 2.56 5.41
CA ALA A 254 28.12 2.42 4.07
C ALA A 254 26.62 2.07 4.10
N CYS A 255 26.21 1.09 4.91
CA CYS A 255 24.81 0.70 5.05
C CYS A 255 23.95 1.81 5.69
N TYR A 256 24.49 2.49 6.68
CA TYR A 256 23.82 3.60 7.35
C TYR A 256 23.61 4.79 6.40
N THR A 257 24.66 5.22 5.68
CA THR A 257 24.55 6.31 4.69
C THR A 257 23.64 5.94 3.53
N PHE A 258 23.69 4.69 3.07
CA PHE A 258 22.78 4.17 2.05
C PHE A 258 21.31 4.24 2.52
N SER A 259 21.02 3.79 3.74
CA SER A 259 19.66 3.85 4.30
C SER A 259 19.14 5.28 4.44
N ILE A 260 19.98 6.23 4.85
CA ILE A 260 19.61 7.66 4.91
C ILE A 260 19.34 8.21 3.50
N ALA A 261 20.20 7.88 2.53
CA ALA A 261 19.99 8.31 1.15
C ALA A 261 18.67 7.76 0.60
N MET A 262 18.35 6.51 0.90
CA MET A 262 17.08 5.89 0.52
C MET A 262 15.89 6.47 1.26
N ALA A 263 16.02 6.93 2.50
CA ALA A 263 14.96 7.64 3.22
C ALA A 263 14.66 9.03 2.62
N ALA A 264 15.65 9.70 2.05
CA ALA A 264 15.49 10.98 1.35
C ALA A 264 15.04 10.83 -0.12
N PHE A 265 15.29 9.66 -0.71
CA PHE A 265 15.08 9.41 -2.14
C PHE A 265 13.61 9.56 -2.60
N PRO A 266 12.58 9.14 -1.83
CA PRO A 266 11.18 9.35 -2.22
C PRO A 266 10.84 10.82 -2.44
N MET A 267 11.32 11.72 -1.57
CA MET A 267 11.11 13.17 -1.72
C MET A 267 11.69 13.68 -3.06
N LEU A 268 12.92 13.27 -3.36
CA LEU A 268 13.57 13.62 -4.64
C LEU A 268 12.80 13.01 -5.83
N ALA A 269 12.39 11.76 -5.72
CA ALA A 269 11.72 11.05 -6.81
C ALA A 269 10.36 11.68 -7.15
N PHE A 270 9.47 11.83 -6.17
CA PHE A 270 8.09 12.29 -6.41
C PHE A 270 7.99 13.77 -6.78
N TYR A 271 8.89 14.61 -6.27
CA TYR A 271 8.82 16.08 -6.52
C TYR A 271 9.74 16.59 -7.59
N ILE A 272 10.79 15.85 -7.95
CA ILE A 272 11.78 16.28 -8.94
C ILE A 272 11.88 15.30 -10.11
N LEU A 273 12.18 14.01 -9.84
CA LEU A 273 12.49 13.08 -10.92
C LEU A 273 11.25 12.70 -11.74
N PHE A 274 10.12 12.40 -11.14
CA PHE A 274 8.92 12.03 -11.90
C PHE A 274 8.33 13.16 -12.73
N PRO A 275 8.27 14.42 -12.25
CA PRO A 275 7.87 15.54 -13.10
C PRO A 275 8.79 15.79 -14.30
N LEU A 276 10.10 15.56 -14.13
CA LEU A 276 11.08 15.77 -15.21
C LEU A 276 11.23 14.54 -16.13
N PHE A 277 11.15 13.34 -15.55
CA PHE A 277 11.37 12.06 -16.22
C PHE A 277 10.30 11.04 -15.81
N PRO A 278 9.06 11.12 -16.34
CA PRO A 278 7.96 10.23 -15.94
C PRO A 278 8.29 8.74 -16.07
N GLN A 279 9.11 8.36 -17.04
CA GLN A 279 9.52 6.97 -17.28
C GLN A 279 10.34 6.38 -16.10
N PHE A 280 10.96 7.23 -15.28
CA PHE A 280 11.76 6.81 -14.13
C PHE A 280 10.92 6.10 -13.06
N ILE A 281 9.60 6.29 -13.08
CA ILE A 281 8.70 5.68 -12.11
C ILE A 281 8.74 4.13 -12.16
N ALA A 282 8.94 3.53 -13.33
CA ALA A 282 9.06 2.08 -13.47
C ALA A 282 10.34 1.53 -12.84
N VAL A 283 11.42 2.30 -12.89
CA VAL A 283 12.71 1.95 -12.28
C VAL A 283 12.70 2.20 -10.77
N TYR A 284 11.97 3.22 -10.34
CA TYR A 284 11.85 3.58 -8.92
C TYR A 284 11.35 2.42 -8.05
N SER A 285 10.28 1.75 -8.45
CA SER A 285 9.72 0.61 -7.69
C SER A 285 10.73 -0.53 -7.52
N GLN A 286 11.52 -0.81 -8.56
CA GLN A 286 12.58 -1.82 -8.51
C GLN A 286 13.73 -1.41 -7.58
N ILE A 287 14.14 -0.14 -7.62
CA ILE A 287 15.18 0.40 -6.73
C ILE A 287 14.72 0.26 -5.26
N ILE A 288 13.48 0.63 -4.95
CA ILE A 288 12.91 0.53 -3.61
C ILE A 288 12.89 -0.93 -3.14
N ALA A 289 12.34 -1.84 -3.95
CA ALA A 289 12.26 -3.26 -3.61
C ALA A 289 13.64 -3.89 -3.38
N LEU A 290 14.59 -3.65 -4.30
CA LEU A 290 15.96 -4.17 -4.18
C LEU A 290 16.66 -3.59 -2.95
N SER A 291 16.50 -2.30 -2.67
CA SER A 291 17.09 -1.65 -1.50
C SER A 291 16.56 -2.24 -0.19
N LYS A 292 15.26 -2.50 -0.09
CA LYS A 292 14.63 -3.17 1.05
C LYS A 292 15.24 -4.57 1.26
N LEU A 293 15.39 -5.35 0.19
CA LEU A 293 15.96 -6.71 0.24
C LEU A 293 17.45 -6.70 0.65
N VAL A 294 18.24 -5.82 0.07
CA VAL A 294 19.68 -5.69 0.40
C VAL A 294 19.87 -5.30 1.86
N MET A 295 19.11 -4.33 2.35
CA MET A 295 19.22 -3.87 3.74
C MET A 295 18.73 -4.92 4.74
N SER A 296 17.65 -5.63 4.46
CA SER A 296 17.18 -6.72 5.34
C SER A 296 18.19 -7.86 5.40
N THR A 297 18.79 -8.23 4.27
CA THR A 297 19.87 -9.24 4.22
C THR A 297 21.06 -8.81 5.07
N TYR A 298 21.50 -7.56 4.97
CA TYR A 298 22.55 -7.01 5.81
C TYR A 298 22.20 -7.10 7.30
N LEU A 299 21.00 -6.71 7.70
CA LEU A 299 20.55 -6.73 9.10
C LEU A 299 20.53 -8.15 9.69
N ILE A 300 20.05 -9.13 8.91
CA ILE A 300 20.01 -10.52 9.33
C ILE A 300 21.43 -11.06 9.49
N LEU A 301 22.30 -10.83 8.50
CA LEU A 301 23.70 -11.29 8.55
C LEU A 301 24.46 -10.65 9.71
N ALA A 302 24.28 -9.35 9.94
CA ALA A 302 24.92 -8.64 11.05
C ALA A 302 24.47 -9.21 12.41
N ALA A 303 23.18 -9.44 12.59
CA ALA A 303 22.64 -10.03 13.82
C ALA A 303 23.05 -11.50 14.00
N PHE A 304 23.12 -12.29 12.92
CA PHE A 304 23.59 -13.67 12.94
C PHE A 304 25.05 -13.78 13.39
N LEU A 305 25.93 -12.97 12.81
CA LEU A 305 27.35 -12.94 13.20
C LEU A 305 27.51 -12.47 14.66
N GLY A 306 26.69 -11.50 15.11
CA GLY A 306 26.65 -11.10 16.51
C GLY A 306 26.26 -12.23 17.45
N THR A 307 25.29 -13.05 17.04
CA THR A 307 24.83 -14.22 17.83
C THR A 307 25.91 -15.32 17.92
N LEU A 308 26.71 -15.50 16.87
CA LEU A 308 27.84 -16.44 16.91
C LEU A 308 28.92 -16.02 17.93
N GLN A 309 29.10 -14.72 18.15
CA GLN A 309 30.04 -14.23 19.15
C GLN A 309 29.44 -14.23 20.56
N GLN A 310 28.17 -13.87 20.69
CA GLN A 310 27.45 -13.78 21.96
C GLN A 310 26.03 -14.34 21.80
N PRO A 311 25.74 -15.54 22.33
CA PRO A 311 24.44 -16.19 22.16
C PRO A 311 23.23 -15.37 22.64
N GLN A 312 23.45 -14.45 23.59
CA GLN A 312 22.39 -13.53 24.06
C GLN A 312 21.79 -12.63 22.96
N HIS A 313 22.50 -12.44 21.84
CA HIS A 313 22.01 -11.65 20.70
C HIS A 313 20.98 -12.40 19.83
N VAL A 314 20.59 -13.61 20.19
CA VAL A 314 19.54 -14.39 19.50
C VAL A 314 18.21 -13.63 19.36
N TRP A 315 17.87 -12.80 20.32
CA TRP A 315 16.67 -11.96 20.26
C TRP A 315 16.74 -10.90 19.17
N LEU A 316 17.92 -10.31 18.97
CA LEU A 316 18.16 -9.35 17.90
C LEU A 316 18.08 -10.04 16.54
N LEU A 317 18.66 -11.24 16.42
CA LEU A 317 18.57 -12.06 15.23
C LEU A 317 17.11 -12.43 14.92
N SER A 318 16.34 -12.85 15.94
CA SER A 318 14.93 -13.20 15.76
C SER A 318 14.11 -12.01 15.24
N GLY A 319 14.31 -10.82 15.82
CA GLY A 319 13.61 -9.61 15.36
C GLY A 319 13.96 -9.23 13.92
N ASN A 320 15.26 -9.21 13.58
CA ASN A 320 15.71 -8.93 12.22
C ASN A 320 15.26 -10.00 11.21
N ALA A 321 15.22 -11.27 11.62
CA ALA A 321 14.77 -12.38 10.77
C ALA A 321 13.27 -12.28 10.46
N VAL A 322 12.44 -11.99 11.48
CA VAL A 322 10.98 -11.81 11.29
C VAL A 322 10.72 -10.61 10.36
N PHE A 323 11.41 -9.50 10.58
CA PHE A 323 11.29 -8.33 9.71
C PHE A 323 11.73 -8.62 8.27
N GLY A 324 12.90 -9.24 8.09
CA GLY A 324 13.42 -9.60 6.76
C GLY A 324 12.58 -10.68 6.06
N PHE A 325 12.00 -11.61 6.82
CA PHE A 325 11.05 -12.58 6.27
C PHE A 325 9.78 -11.88 5.76
N GLY A 326 9.26 -10.89 6.49
CA GLY A 326 8.13 -10.07 6.02
C GLY A 326 8.45 -9.38 4.69
N ILE A 327 9.64 -8.78 4.55
CA ILE A 327 10.08 -8.17 3.27
C ILE A 327 10.19 -9.20 2.15
N LEU A 328 10.73 -10.37 2.45
CA LEU A 328 10.87 -11.44 1.46
C LEU A 328 9.50 -11.95 1.00
N VAL A 329 8.56 -12.13 1.93
CA VAL A 329 7.17 -12.50 1.60
C VAL A 329 6.54 -11.43 0.72
N ASP A 330 6.63 -10.15 1.10
CA ASP A 330 6.10 -9.03 0.30
C ASP A 330 6.71 -9.00 -1.12
N TYR A 331 8.02 -9.23 -1.24
CA TYR A 331 8.70 -9.30 -2.54
C TYR A 331 8.27 -10.51 -3.39
N LEU A 332 8.09 -11.69 -2.78
CA LEU A 332 7.71 -12.92 -3.49
C LEU A 332 6.21 -12.94 -3.84
N THR A 333 5.38 -12.28 -3.05
CA THR A 333 3.94 -12.16 -3.30
C THR A 333 3.60 -10.94 -4.15
N ALA A 334 4.56 -10.03 -4.35
CA ALA A 334 4.39 -8.92 -5.28
C ALA A 334 3.96 -9.45 -6.66
N GLY A 335 2.80 -9.04 -7.15
CA GLY A 335 2.19 -9.54 -8.37
C GLY A 335 1.33 -10.80 -8.21
N ARG A 336 1.10 -11.28 -7.00
CA ARG A 336 0.14 -12.34 -6.70
C ARG A 336 -1.01 -11.81 -5.86
N TYR A 337 -2.20 -12.38 -6.12
CA TYR A 337 -3.39 -12.07 -5.37
C TYR A 337 -3.23 -12.45 -3.89
N GLU A 338 -3.41 -11.47 -3.00
CA GLU A 338 -3.52 -11.70 -1.56
C GLU A 338 -4.98 -11.50 -1.13
N PRO A 339 -5.70 -12.56 -0.74
CA PRO A 339 -7.12 -12.45 -0.35
C PRO A 339 -7.33 -11.75 1.00
N VAL A 340 -6.26 -11.55 1.77
CA VAL A 340 -6.34 -10.97 3.12
C VAL A 340 -5.14 -10.07 3.36
N ARG A 341 -5.35 -8.80 3.31
CA ARG A 341 -4.52 -7.81 4.01
C ARG A 341 -5.29 -7.21 5.14
#